data_17141ca073d1fe1903ba41f390ff08b9
#
_entry.id   17141ca073d1fe1903ba41f390ff08b9
#
_cell.length_a   1.000
_cell.length_b   1.000
_cell.length_c   1.000
_cell.angle_alpha   90.00
_cell.angle_beta   90.00
_cell.angle_gamma   90.00
#
_symmetry.space_group_name_H-M   'P 1'
#
loop_
_entity.id
_entity.type
_entity.pdbx_description
1 polymer ?
#
loop_
_entity_poly.entity_id
_entity_poly.type
_entity_poly.pdbx_seq_one_letter_code
_entity_poly.pdbx_strand_id
1 'polypeptide(L)'
;MATLAQSVRESPPVLPGFWEFLKGELAPYQGRAGTVARMVIAATLVMIICMTFRIPRAFQGAVYALLISRENLRATLQSGGTMLFVTGVAAAYILISVWFVISVPMLHFLWIIVSFFAAFYAFSTLTNYSAAAIFAFMTALGVPLWDRHVSAETNVEDTLWVVLAASVGVVVTAVVELALARMKPGDNVVLPIAERLAAVESLLACYIEDRPVDHTTEKKITRLGMLGTSTLRRVLRHSDYSPHYRAQMSGVVALVGGLVDVAATLTQLRFEPPSTDRKQLRNLTAAIASIRTDLMNRRIPVSIQFNPNDQPSRGIPLLLEMEKIVTLISQVVMGSKSMDEYQLPSDDTPRSKLVVPDALTNPEHLKFALKGCLAASLCYIIYNGIAWPGISTAVTTCLLTGLSTIGASRQKGILRIAGAVMGGFLIGMGSQIFILPYLDSIAGFTILFIIVTVFSSWFMTSSPRLSYFGLQAALAFYLINLQEFAAQTSLSIARDRVVGILLGLFMMWLIFDHLWGSRAAVEMKKTFVSSLRSLAELEREPLPAEKRVAIQ
;
A
#
# COMPACT_ATOMS: atom_id res chain seq x y z
N MET A 1 -3.83 33.09 -28.86
CA MET A 1 -4.81 32.10 -28.32
C MET A 1 -5.43 31.19 -29.39
N ALA A 2 -5.52 31.58 -30.65
CA ALA A 2 -6.08 30.69 -31.69
C ALA A 2 -5.17 29.57 -32.19
N THR A 3 -3.87 29.67 -32.02
CA THR A 3 -2.87 28.66 -32.43
C THR A 3 -2.69 27.50 -31.46
N LEU A 4 -3.11 27.63 -30.19
CA LEU A 4 -3.08 26.54 -29.20
C LEU A 4 -4.28 25.59 -29.32
N ALA A 5 -5.34 25.97 -30.01
CA ALA A 5 -6.54 25.15 -30.17
C ALA A 5 -6.47 24.18 -31.38
N GLN A 6 -5.49 24.32 -32.26
CA GLN A 6 -5.35 23.47 -33.45
C GLN A 6 -4.43 22.25 -33.27
N SER A 7 -3.64 22.19 -32.20
CA SER A 7 -2.73 21.04 -31.93
C SER A 7 -3.37 19.90 -31.12
N VAL A 8 -4.64 19.98 -30.75
CA VAL A 8 -5.36 18.97 -29.93
C VAL A 8 -6.24 18.04 -30.77
N ARG A 9 -5.90 17.82 -32.05
CA ARG A 9 -6.45 16.67 -32.79
C ARG A 9 -5.46 15.52 -32.77
N GLU A 10 -5.27 14.93 -31.62
CA GLU A 10 -4.53 13.68 -31.50
C GLU A 10 -5.50 12.51 -31.36
N SER A 11 -5.20 11.46 -32.13
CA SER A 11 -5.78 10.14 -31.95
C SER A 11 -5.84 9.78 -30.46
N PRO A 12 -6.96 9.23 -29.95
CA PRO A 12 -7.06 8.84 -28.55
C PRO A 12 -5.85 7.96 -28.22
N PRO A 13 -5.22 8.13 -27.04
CA PRO A 13 -4.08 7.35 -26.66
C PRO A 13 -4.48 5.87 -26.77
N VAL A 14 -3.81 5.14 -27.65
CA VAL A 14 -4.01 3.70 -27.77
C VAL A 14 -3.66 3.13 -26.42
N LEU A 15 -4.64 2.61 -25.69
CA LEU A 15 -4.43 1.96 -24.41
C LEU A 15 -3.34 0.90 -24.62
N PRO A 16 -2.24 0.91 -23.87
CA PRO A 16 -1.19 -0.08 -24.03
C PRO A 16 -1.81 -1.47 -23.93
N GLY A 17 -1.40 -2.39 -24.80
CA GLY A 17 -1.90 -3.74 -24.75
C GLY A 17 -1.70 -4.33 -23.34
N PHE A 18 -2.60 -5.20 -22.88
CA PHE A 18 -2.55 -5.79 -21.53
C PHE A 18 -1.16 -6.29 -21.15
N TRP A 19 -0.43 -6.88 -22.08
CA TRP A 19 0.93 -7.37 -21.85
C TRP A 19 1.96 -6.26 -21.68
N GLU A 20 1.83 -5.16 -22.40
CA GLU A 20 2.71 -3.99 -22.23
C GLU A 20 2.46 -3.31 -20.89
N PHE A 21 1.20 -3.17 -20.50
CA PHE A 21 0.83 -2.71 -19.17
C PHE A 21 1.44 -3.60 -18.09
N LEU A 22 1.26 -4.92 -18.19
CA LEU A 22 1.77 -5.87 -17.19
C LEU A 22 3.30 -5.85 -17.12
N LYS A 23 4.00 -5.81 -18.26
CA LYS A 23 5.46 -5.67 -18.31
C LYS A 23 5.93 -4.38 -17.63
N GLY A 24 5.24 -3.27 -17.87
CA GLY A 24 5.56 -1.98 -17.22
C GLY A 24 5.39 -2.02 -15.71
N GLU A 25 4.30 -2.61 -15.21
CA GLU A 25 4.02 -2.73 -13.79
C GLU A 25 4.95 -3.73 -13.06
N LEU A 26 5.37 -4.79 -13.73
CA LEU A 26 6.27 -5.82 -13.20
C LEU A 26 7.75 -5.50 -13.42
N ALA A 27 8.09 -4.41 -14.08
CA ALA A 27 9.47 -4.03 -14.34
C ALA A 27 10.29 -3.94 -13.03
N PRO A 28 11.52 -4.45 -13.00
CA PRO A 28 12.38 -4.34 -11.83
C PRO A 28 12.74 -2.87 -11.57
N TYR A 29 12.75 -2.49 -10.30
CA TYR A 29 13.28 -1.21 -9.83
C TYR A 29 14.32 -1.46 -8.74
N GLN A 30 15.18 -0.46 -8.51
CA GLN A 30 16.27 -0.57 -7.56
C GLN A 30 15.76 -0.88 -6.14
N GLY A 31 16.29 -1.93 -5.50
CA GLY A 31 15.90 -2.38 -4.16
C GLY A 31 14.73 -3.38 -4.10
N ARG A 32 13.96 -3.57 -5.19
CA ARG A 32 12.80 -4.48 -5.20
C ARG A 32 13.19 -5.93 -4.88
N ALA A 33 14.22 -6.45 -5.56
CA ALA A 33 14.69 -7.81 -5.33
C ALA A 33 15.11 -8.06 -3.87
N GLY A 34 15.75 -7.06 -3.23
CA GLY A 34 16.11 -7.13 -1.82
C GLY A 34 14.88 -7.18 -0.90
N THR A 35 13.84 -6.41 -1.20
CA THR A 35 12.58 -6.45 -0.43
C THR A 35 11.88 -7.79 -0.61
N VAL A 36 11.77 -8.29 -1.84
CA VAL A 36 11.19 -9.62 -2.13
C VAL A 36 11.96 -10.72 -1.39
N ALA A 37 13.30 -10.70 -1.45
CA ALA A 37 14.12 -11.69 -0.74
C ALA A 37 13.84 -11.70 0.78
N ARG A 38 13.74 -10.52 1.41
CA ARG A 38 13.42 -10.40 2.84
C ARG A 38 12.02 -10.95 3.17
N MET A 39 11.03 -10.66 2.31
CA MET A 39 9.67 -11.21 2.46
C MET A 39 9.68 -12.73 2.38
N VAL A 40 10.37 -13.28 1.39
CA VAL A 40 10.45 -14.72 1.16
C VAL A 40 11.17 -15.41 2.30
N ILE A 41 12.33 -14.90 2.74
CA ILE A 41 13.08 -15.46 3.86
C ILE A 41 12.23 -15.47 5.12
N ALA A 42 11.57 -14.34 5.46
CA ALA A 42 10.75 -14.27 6.66
C ALA A 42 9.56 -15.25 6.61
N ALA A 43 8.79 -15.27 5.52
CA ALA A 43 7.65 -16.18 5.38
C ALA A 43 8.07 -17.64 5.39
N THR A 44 9.20 -18.00 4.74
CA THR A 44 9.72 -19.38 4.71
C THR A 44 10.18 -19.83 6.10
N LEU A 45 10.89 -18.98 6.85
CA LEU A 45 11.28 -19.29 8.22
C LEU A 45 10.07 -19.49 9.14
N VAL A 46 9.04 -18.64 9.00
CA VAL A 46 7.77 -18.83 9.74
C VAL A 46 7.16 -20.18 9.42
N MET A 47 7.06 -20.54 8.15
CA MET A 47 6.51 -21.83 7.72
C MET A 47 7.32 -22.98 8.33
N ILE A 48 8.66 -22.98 8.24
CA ILE A 48 9.52 -24.01 8.79
C ILE A 48 9.36 -24.13 10.31
N ILE A 49 9.35 -23.01 11.04
CA ILE A 49 9.15 -22.98 12.49
C ILE A 49 7.79 -23.58 12.85
N CYS A 50 6.72 -23.11 12.20
CA CYS A 50 5.38 -23.61 12.50
C CYS A 50 5.22 -25.10 12.21
N MET A 51 5.79 -25.61 11.10
CA MET A 51 5.76 -27.05 10.79
C MET A 51 6.60 -27.87 11.77
N THR A 52 7.79 -27.38 12.14
CA THR A 52 8.69 -28.09 13.07
C THR A 52 8.10 -28.19 14.47
N PHE A 53 7.52 -27.09 14.98
CA PHE A 53 6.92 -27.05 16.32
C PHE A 53 5.44 -27.44 16.33
N ARG A 54 4.89 -27.88 15.20
CA ARG A 54 3.49 -28.30 15.05
C ARG A 54 2.49 -27.23 15.47
N ILE A 55 2.78 -25.96 15.12
CA ILE A 55 1.89 -24.83 15.37
C ILE A 55 0.81 -24.82 14.28
N PRO A 56 -0.47 -25.04 14.62
CA PRO A 56 -1.55 -25.01 13.65
C PRO A 56 -1.76 -23.58 13.14
N ARG A 57 -2.46 -23.43 12.00
CA ARG A 57 -2.80 -22.15 11.39
C ARG A 57 -1.57 -21.30 11.02
N ALA A 58 -0.49 -21.96 10.60
CA ALA A 58 0.77 -21.33 10.18
C ALA A 58 0.58 -20.25 9.09
N PHE A 59 -0.49 -20.35 8.29
CA PHE A 59 -0.84 -19.34 7.29
C PHE A 59 -0.94 -17.93 7.89
N GLN A 60 -1.40 -17.80 9.14
CA GLN A 60 -1.54 -16.51 9.82
C GLN A 60 -0.18 -15.82 9.99
N GLY A 61 0.80 -16.56 10.52
CA GLY A 61 2.16 -16.04 10.68
C GLY A 61 2.82 -15.72 9.35
N ALA A 62 2.67 -16.58 8.34
CA ALA A 62 3.22 -16.36 7.01
C ALA A 62 2.61 -15.11 6.32
N VAL A 63 1.30 -14.88 6.45
CA VAL A 63 0.64 -13.68 5.95
C VAL A 63 1.12 -12.43 6.68
N TYR A 64 1.27 -12.47 8.00
CA TYR A 64 1.79 -11.35 8.78
C TYR A 64 3.23 -11.04 8.37
N ALA A 65 4.06 -12.05 8.10
CA ALA A 65 5.39 -11.86 7.57
C ALA A 65 5.41 -11.13 6.21
N LEU A 66 4.37 -11.25 5.39
CA LEU A 66 4.25 -10.49 4.13
C LEU A 66 3.72 -9.06 4.34
N LEU A 67 2.81 -8.85 5.29
CA LEU A 67 2.12 -7.57 5.49
C LEU A 67 2.93 -6.52 6.26
N ILE A 68 3.89 -6.94 7.08
CA ILE A 68 4.70 -6.03 7.89
C ILE A 68 5.49 -5.08 6.98
N SER A 69 5.46 -3.78 7.30
CA SER A 69 6.24 -2.76 6.60
C SER A 69 7.75 -3.02 6.73
N ARG A 70 8.49 -2.87 5.63
CA ARG A 70 9.94 -3.08 5.54
C ARG A 70 10.70 -1.85 5.05
N GLU A 71 10.15 -0.68 5.30
CA GLU A 71 10.80 0.58 4.92
C GLU A 71 12.09 0.79 5.71
N ASN A 72 12.05 0.52 7.01
CA ASN A 72 13.21 0.51 7.91
C ASN A 72 12.89 -0.31 9.18
N LEU A 73 13.90 -0.57 10.01
CA LEU A 73 13.75 -1.39 11.21
C LEU A 73 12.71 -0.82 12.20
N ARG A 74 12.69 0.51 12.40
CA ARG A 74 11.70 1.14 13.30
C ARG A 74 10.28 0.97 12.77
N ALA A 75 10.06 1.19 11.47
CA ALA A 75 8.76 0.98 10.85
C ALA A 75 8.31 -0.49 10.94
N THR A 76 9.24 -1.43 10.78
CA THR A 76 8.97 -2.87 10.95
C THR A 76 8.53 -3.18 12.38
N LEU A 77 9.27 -2.71 13.39
CA LEU A 77 8.94 -2.94 14.80
C LEU A 77 7.62 -2.27 15.19
N GLN A 78 7.39 -1.03 14.75
CA GLN A 78 6.16 -0.30 15.02
C GLN A 78 4.95 -0.96 14.34
N SER A 79 5.07 -1.34 13.08
CA SER A 79 4.03 -2.04 12.34
C SER A 79 3.74 -3.41 12.97
N GLY A 80 4.78 -4.20 13.26
CA GLY A 80 4.66 -5.49 13.92
C GLY A 80 4.03 -5.38 15.30
N GLY A 81 4.48 -4.43 16.12
CA GLY A 81 3.91 -4.16 17.44
C GLY A 81 2.43 -3.77 17.38
N THR A 82 2.06 -2.91 16.44
CA THR A 82 0.65 -2.54 16.21
C THR A 82 -0.18 -3.77 15.79
N MET A 83 0.36 -4.61 14.89
CA MET A 83 -0.32 -5.83 14.46
C MET A 83 -0.55 -6.79 15.62
N LEU A 84 0.45 -7.02 16.46
CA LEU A 84 0.31 -7.89 17.63
C LEU A 84 -0.67 -7.32 18.66
N PHE A 85 -0.57 -6.04 18.95
CA PHE A 85 -1.48 -5.38 19.88
C PHE A 85 -2.94 -5.52 19.44
N VAL A 86 -3.23 -5.20 18.17
CA VAL A 86 -4.59 -5.30 17.62
C VAL A 86 -5.08 -6.75 17.57
N THR A 87 -4.20 -7.70 17.22
CA THR A 87 -4.52 -9.13 17.24
C THR A 87 -4.88 -9.59 18.66
N GLY A 88 -4.11 -9.16 19.66
CA GLY A 88 -4.39 -9.45 21.08
C GLY A 88 -5.71 -8.85 21.55
N VAL A 89 -5.96 -7.58 21.19
CA VAL A 89 -7.24 -6.89 21.51
C VAL A 89 -8.42 -7.60 20.84
N ALA A 90 -8.30 -7.99 19.58
CA ALA A 90 -9.36 -8.71 18.86
C ALA A 90 -9.62 -10.09 19.46
N ALA A 91 -8.58 -10.84 19.82
CA ALA A 91 -8.70 -12.13 20.48
C ALA A 91 -9.35 -11.99 21.87
N ALA A 92 -8.92 -11.01 22.67
CA ALA A 92 -9.54 -10.72 23.96
C ALA A 92 -11.01 -10.33 23.81
N TYR A 93 -11.34 -9.48 22.83
CA TYR A 93 -12.72 -9.14 22.51
C TYR A 93 -13.56 -10.39 22.21
N ILE A 94 -13.06 -11.29 21.33
CA ILE A 94 -13.77 -12.52 20.97
C ILE A 94 -13.97 -13.40 22.21
N LEU A 95 -12.90 -13.71 22.95
CA LEU A 95 -12.95 -14.62 24.08
C LEU A 95 -13.86 -14.11 25.21
N ILE A 96 -13.74 -12.82 25.54
CA ILE A 96 -14.55 -12.22 26.63
C ILE A 96 -16.01 -12.11 26.21
N SER A 97 -16.28 -11.64 24.98
CA SER A 97 -17.65 -11.42 24.54
C SER A 97 -18.42 -12.72 24.31
N VAL A 98 -17.75 -13.75 23.73
CA VAL A 98 -18.38 -15.06 23.52
C VAL A 98 -18.74 -15.72 24.84
N TRP A 99 -17.94 -15.57 25.89
CA TRP A 99 -18.24 -16.13 27.20
C TRP A 99 -19.61 -15.73 27.73
N PHE A 100 -20.07 -14.50 27.46
CA PHE A 100 -21.37 -14.01 27.87
C PHE A 100 -22.55 -14.50 27.01
N VAL A 101 -22.28 -14.89 25.75
CA VAL A 101 -23.35 -15.11 24.76
C VAL A 101 -23.49 -16.56 24.28
N ILE A 102 -22.46 -17.38 24.48
CA ILE A 102 -22.40 -18.74 23.92
C ILE A 102 -23.51 -19.68 24.40
N SER A 103 -24.01 -19.47 25.63
CA SER A 103 -25.06 -20.31 26.22
C SER A 103 -26.46 -20.06 25.62
N VAL A 104 -26.68 -18.93 24.95
CA VAL A 104 -27.98 -18.53 24.40
C VAL A 104 -27.84 -18.29 22.89
N PRO A 105 -28.39 -19.17 22.03
CA PRO A 105 -28.21 -19.07 20.58
C PRO A 105 -28.64 -17.73 19.98
N MET A 106 -29.70 -17.11 20.52
CA MET A 106 -30.16 -15.81 20.04
C MET A 106 -29.16 -14.68 20.36
N LEU A 107 -28.57 -14.71 21.57
CA LEU A 107 -27.53 -13.75 21.94
C LEU A 107 -26.25 -13.98 21.13
N HIS A 108 -25.89 -15.22 20.83
CA HIS A 108 -24.76 -15.55 19.97
C HIS A 108 -24.94 -14.99 18.56
N PHE A 109 -26.11 -15.16 17.95
CA PHE A 109 -26.44 -14.56 16.66
C PHE A 109 -26.36 -13.03 16.68
N LEU A 110 -26.92 -12.40 17.72
CA LEU A 110 -26.86 -10.94 17.89
C LEU A 110 -25.39 -10.46 18.03
N TRP A 111 -24.58 -11.19 18.79
CA TRP A 111 -23.15 -10.90 18.95
C TRP A 111 -22.41 -10.93 17.60
N ILE A 112 -22.72 -11.87 16.73
CA ILE A 112 -22.13 -11.96 15.39
C ILE A 112 -22.44 -10.69 14.58
N ILE A 113 -23.71 -10.26 14.56
CA ILE A 113 -24.14 -9.06 13.85
C ILE A 113 -23.43 -7.81 14.41
N VAL A 114 -23.39 -7.67 15.73
CA VAL A 114 -22.72 -6.55 16.40
C VAL A 114 -21.22 -6.55 16.11
N SER A 115 -20.58 -7.71 16.07
CA SER A 115 -19.16 -7.86 15.76
C SER A 115 -18.86 -7.44 14.32
N PHE A 116 -19.69 -7.82 13.35
CA PHE A 116 -19.54 -7.37 11.97
C PHE A 116 -19.78 -5.86 11.85
N PHE A 117 -20.79 -5.34 12.52
CA PHE A 117 -21.02 -3.90 12.53
C PHE A 117 -19.81 -3.14 13.11
N ALA A 118 -19.28 -3.59 14.26
CA ALA A 118 -18.11 -2.98 14.88
C ALA A 118 -16.87 -3.02 13.98
N ALA A 119 -16.65 -4.13 13.26
CA ALA A 119 -15.56 -4.26 12.32
C ALA A 119 -15.68 -3.27 11.15
N PHE A 120 -16.85 -3.13 10.52
CA PHE A 120 -17.06 -2.17 9.43
C PHE A 120 -17.04 -0.72 9.92
N TYR A 121 -17.54 -0.47 11.13
CA TYR A 121 -17.49 0.86 11.74
C TYR A 121 -16.04 1.27 12.03
N ALA A 122 -15.22 0.35 12.55
CA ALA A 122 -13.78 0.55 12.74
C ALA A 122 -13.06 0.87 11.43
N PHE A 123 -13.41 0.25 10.31
CA PHE A 123 -12.85 0.56 8.99
C PHE A 123 -13.08 2.00 8.57
N SER A 124 -14.23 2.58 8.90
CA SER A 124 -14.57 3.94 8.46
C SER A 124 -14.15 5.02 9.46
N THR A 125 -13.88 4.67 10.71
CA THR A 125 -13.64 5.64 11.78
C THR A 125 -12.24 5.62 12.37
N LEU A 126 -11.47 4.51 12.24
CA LEU A 126 -10.10 4.46 12.72
C LEU A 126 -9.16 5.13 11.72
N THR A 127 -8.30 6.02 12.21
CA THR A 127 -7.25 6.67 11.43
C THR A 127 -6.20 5.67 10.94
N ASN A 128 -5.93 4.61 11.70
CA ASN A 128 -5.02 3.54 11.30
C ASN A 128 -5.79 2.43 10.58
N TYR A 129 -5.83 2.51 9.25
CA TYR A 129 -6.48 1.51 8.40
C TYR A 129 -5.95 0.09 8.63
N SER A 130 -4.64 -0.08 8.88
CA SER A 130 -4.04 -1.41 9.13
C SER A 130 -4.59 -2.05 10.40
N ALA A 131 -4.77 -1.25 11.46
CA ALA A 131 -5.35 -1.73 12.71
C ALA A 131 -6.81 -2.17 12.50
N ALA A 132 -7.61 -1.37 11.79
CA ALA A 132 -9.00 -1.73 11.46
C ALA A 132 -9.06 -3.03 10.63
N ALA A 133 -8.18 -3.18 9.64
CA ALA A 133 -8.12 -4.36 8.79
C ALA A 133 -7.78 -5.63 9.57
N ILE A 134 -6.84 -5.56 10.52
CA ILE A 134 -6.45 -6.69 11.35
C ILE A 134 -7.58 -7.06 12.31
N PHE A 135 -8.20 -6.08 12.96
CA PHE A 135 -9.36 -6.32 13.83
C PHE A 135 -10.50 -7.00 13.07
N ALA A 136 -10.83 -6.49 11.88
CA ALA A 136 -11.87 -7.08 11.03
C ALA A 136 -11.50 -8.50 10.55
N PHE A 137 -10.24 -8.73 10.19
CA PHE A 137 -9.76 -10.04 9.77
C PHE A 137 -9.83 -11.06 10.91
N MET A 138 -9.42 -10.68 12.12
CA MET A 138 -9.51 -11.53 13.31
C MET A 138 -10.97 -11.84 13.67
N THR A 139 -11.88 -10.85 13.58
CA THR A 139 -13.32 -11.04 13.78
C THR A 139 -13.89 -12.02 12.74
N ALA A 140 -13.50 -11.87 11.47
CA ALA A 140 -13.95 -12.75 10.38
C ALA A 140 -13.46 -14.19 10.52
N LEU A 141 -12.32 -14.43 11.15
CA LEU A 141 -11.82 -15.76 11.47
C LEU A 141 -12.45 -16.33 12.74
N GLY A 142 -12.67 -15.47 13.74
CA GLY A 142 -13.22 -15.87 15.04
C GLY A 142 -14.67 -16.34 14.96
N VAL A 143 -15.52 -15.65 14.20
CA VAL A 143 -16.95 -16.00 14.09
C VAL A 143 -17.15 -17.45 13.63
N PRO A 144 -16.62 -17.92 12.48
CA PRO A 144 -16.80 -19.32 12.06
C PRO A 144 -16.13 -20.34 12.99
N LEU A 145 -15.13 -19.91 13.74
CA LEU A 145 -14.43 -20.77 14.70
C LEU A 145 -15.35 -21.10 15.87
N TRP A 146 -16.10 -20.13 16.37
CA TRP A 146 -17.00 -20.28 17.49
C TRP A 146 -18.39 -20.84 17.12
N ASP A 147 -18.69 -20.98 15.83
CA ASP A 147 -19.87 -21.70 15.34
C ASP A 147 -19.68 -23.22 15.32
N ARG A 148 -18.45 -23.70 15.50
CA ARG A 148 -18.19 -25.15 15.48
C ARG A 148 -18.73 -25.81 16.75
N HIS A 149 -19.38 -26.95 16.55
CA HIS A 149 -19.93 -27.78 17.63
C HIS A 149 -18.82 -28.64 18.28
N VAL A 150 -17.79 -27.98 18.81
CA VAL A 150 -16.68 -28.61 19.57
C VAL A 150 -16.65 -28.01 20.98
N SER A 151 -15.82 -28.57 21.86
CA SER A 151 -15.70 -28.05 23.23
C SER A 151 -15.27 -26.59 23.25
N ALA A 152 -15.74 -25.82 24.23
CA ALA A 152 -15.33 -24.43 24.41
C ALA A 152 -13.81 -24.31 24.61
N GLU A 153 -13.19 -25.29 25.27
CA GLU A 153 -11.76 -25.39 25.46
C GLU A 153 -11.02 -25.43 24.12
N THR A 154 -11.43 -26.31 23.20
CA THR A 154 -10.84 -26.40 21.85
C THR A 154 -10.96 -25.08 21.08
N ASN A 155 -12.09 -24.38 21.18
CA ASN A 155 -12.26 -23.07 20.51
C ASN A 155 -11.38 -21.99 21.13
N VAL A 156 -11.18 -22.00 22.46
CA VAL A 156 -10.22 -21.10 23.14
C VAL A 156 -8.80 -21.40 22.68
N GLU A 157 -8.37 -22.66 22.71
CA GLU A 157 -7.06 -23.08 22.23
C GLU A 157 -6.83 -22.65 20.78
N ASP A 158 -7.78 -22.90 19.90
CA ASP A 158 -7.73 -22.53 18.49
C ASP A 158 -7.59 -21.00 18.31
N THR A 159 -8.26 -20.21 19.16
CA THR A 159 -8.13 -18.74 19.13
C THR A 159 -6.73 -18.32 19.60
N LEU A 160 -6.18 -18.94 20.62
CA LEU A 160 -4.84 -18.66 21.12
C LEU A 160 -3.75 -19.11 20.13
N TRP A 161 -3.95 -20.24 19.43
CA TRP A 161 -3.05 -20.68 18.37
C TRP A 161 -2.94 -19.68 17.22
N VAL A 162 -4.05 -19.03 16.86
CA VAL A 162 -4.03 -17.94 15.85
C VAL A 162 -3.15 -16.78 16.33
N VAL A 163 -3.26 -16.37 17.59
CA VAL A 163 -2.43 -15.31 18.18
C VAL A 163 -0.96 -15.71 18.20
N LEU A 164 -0.67 -16.96 18.58
CA LEU A 164 0.71 -17.48 18.62
C LEU A 164 1.31 -17.52 17.21
N ALA A 165 0.61 -18.05 16.23
CA ALA A 165 1.10 -18.08 14.84
C ALA A 165 1.37 -16.68 14.28
N ALA A 166 0.49 -15.71 14.57
CA ALA A 166 0.70 -14.30 14.23
C ALA A 166 1.95 -13.73 14.92
N SER A 167 2.15 -14.04 16.21
CA SER A 167 3.29 -13.61 16.99
C SER A 167 4.62 -14.14 16.43
N VAL A 168 4.65 -15.42 16.06
CA VAL A 168 5.80 -16.03 15.37
C VAL A 168 6.10 -15.27 14.07
N GLY A 169 5.07 -14.95 13.28
CA GLY A 169 5.23 -14.18 12.04
C GLY A 169 5.88 -12.81 12.26
N VAL A 170 5.43 -12.08 13.27
CA VAL A 170 5.98 -10.76 13.61
C VAL A 170 7.42 -10.86 14.14
N VAL A 171 7.66 -11.75 15.09
CA VAL A 171 8.99 -11.91 15.71
C VAL A 171 10.03 -12.33 14.67
N VAL A 172 9.73 -13.36 13.88
CA VAL A 172 10.65 -13.83 12.82
C VAL A 172 10.94 -12.72 11.81
N THR A 173 9.92 -11.96 11.41
CA THR A 173 10.13 -10.83 10.50
C THR A 173 11.03 -9.76 11.11
N ALA A 174 10.81 -9.40 12.37
CA ALA A 174 11.65 -8.44 13.08
C ALA A 174 13.12 -8.91 13.18
N VAL A 175 13.34 -10.19 13.48
CA VAL A 175 14.68 -10.80 13.54
C VAL A 175 15.36 -10.78 12.18
N VAL A 176 14.64 -11.15 11.11
CA VAL A 176 15.18 -11.12 9.73
C VAL A 176 15.55 -9.70 9.32
N GLU A 177 14.69 -8.72 9.59
CA GLU A 177 15.00 -7.32 9.27
C GLU A 177 16.18 -6.79 10.10
N LEU A 178 16.27 -7.14 11.39
CA LEU A 178 17.41 -6.77 12.24
C LEU A 178 18.73 -7.36 11.74
N ALA A 179 18.71 -8.65 11.36
CA ALA A 179 19.91 -9.34 10.85
C ALA A 179 20.38 -8.72 9.52
N LEU A 180 19.45 -8.42 8.60
CA LEU A 180 19.78 -7.87 7.29
C LEU A 180 20.08 -6.37 7.32
N ALA A 181 19.51 -5.60 8.25
CA ALA A 181 19.85 -4.20 8.45
C ALA A 181 21.31 -4.01 8.83
N ARG A 182 21.89 -4.95 9.59
CA ARG A 182 23.32 -4.96 9.93
C ARG A 182 24.24 -5.22 8.75
N MET A 183 23.74 -5.91 7.70
CA MET A 183 24.55 -6.28 6.53
C MET A 183 24.59 -5.20 5.45
N LYS A 184 23.61 -4.30 5.40
CA LYS A 184 23.55 -3.21 4.41
C LYS A 184 23.07 -1.92 5.07
N PRO A 185 23.96 -1.12 5.67
CA PRO A 185 23.62 0.23 6.11
C PRO A 185 23.49 1.16 4.88
N GLY A 186 22.44 0.98 4.08
CA GLY A 186 22.11 1.86 2.97
C GLY A 186 21.27 3.04 3.45
N ASP A 187 21.52 4.22 2.88
CA ASP A 187 20.69 5.39 3.12
C ASP A 187 19.39 5.31 2.29
N ASN A 188 18.33 4.86 2.93
CA ASN A 188 17.04 4.61 2.28
C ASN A 188 16.32 5.90 1.82
N VAL A 189 16.83 7.09 2.18
CA VAL A 189 16.27 8.38 1.78
C VAL A 189 17.03 8.97 0.61
N VAL A 190 18.35 8.99 0.68
CA VAL A 190 19.21 9.62 -0.34
C VAL A 190 19.16 8.87 -1.67
N LEU A 191 19.17 7.54 -1.68
CA LEU A 191 19.13 6.76 -2.91
C LEU A 191 17.90 7.04 -3.79
N PRO A 192 16.66 7.03 -3.28
CA PRO A 192 15.49 7.37 -4.09
C PRO A 192 15.43 8.84 -4.52
N ILE A 193 16.03 9.77 -3.76
CA ILE A 193 16.19 11.16 -4.18
C ILE A 193 17.15 11.23 -5.37
N ALA A 194 18.31 10.59 -5.26
CA ALA A 194 19.30 10.54 -6.34
C ALA A 194 18.74 9.90 -7.62
N GLU A 195 17.87 8.88 -7.49
CA GLU A 195 17.19 8.26 -8.63
C GLU A 195 16.24 9.24 -9.35
N ARG A 196 15.53 10.09 -8.60
CA ARG A 196 14.67 11.13 -9.15
C ARG A 196 15.45 12.19 -9.87
N LEU A 197 16.53 12.67 -9.26
CA LEU A 197 17.44 13.64 -9.89
C LEU A 197 18.07 13.08 -11.17
N ALA A 198 18.53 11.83 -11.16
CA ALA A 198 19.08 11.17 -12.35
C ALA A 198 18.06 11.00 -13.48
N ALA A 199 16.78 10.78 -13.15
CA ALA A 199 15.73 10.71 -14.16
C ALA A 199 15.49 12.08 -14.83
N VAL A 200 15.52 13.17 -14.06
CA VAL A 200 15.43 14.53 -14.59
C VAL A 200 16.66 14.87 -15.43
N GLU A 201 17.88 14.53 -14.98
CA GLU A 201 19.12 14.68 -15.77
C GLU A 201 19.00 13.98 -17.13
N SER A 202 18.51 12.74 -17.15
CA SER A 202 18.36 11.97 -18.39
C SER A 202 17.38 12.64 -19.37
N LEU A 203 16.28 13.23 -18.86
CA LEU A 203 15.36 13.99 -19.69
C LEU A 203 15.99 15.23 -20.29
N LEU A 204 16.66 16.03 -19.45
CA LEU A 204 17.31 17.26 -19.91
C LEU A 204 18.45 16.98 -20.90
N ALA A 205 19.16 15.86 -20.74
CA ALA A 205 20.19 15.42 -21.69
C ALA A 205 19.58 15.14 -23.09
N CYS A 206 18.41 14.49 -23.17
CA CYS A 206 17.72 14.30 -24.44
C CYS A 206 17.40 15.64 -25.12
N TYR A 207 16.96 16.63 -24.36
CA TYR A 207 16.68 17.99 -24.91
C TYR A 207 17.96 18.73 -25.35
N ILE A 208 19.09 18.57 -24.63
CA ILE A 208 20.39 19.18 -25.01
C ILE A 208 20.89 18.61 -26.31
N GLU A 209 20.73 17.30 -26.51
CA GLU A 209 21.24 16.54 -27.65
C GLU A 209 20.28 16.54 -28.86
N ASP A 210 19.15 17.22 -28.75
CA ASP A 210 18.09 17.27 -29.78
C ASP A 210 17.59 15.90 -30.20
N ARG A 211 17.55 14.98 -29.23
CA ARG A 211 17.04 13.62 -29.44
C ARG A 211 15.60 13.51 -28.93
N PRO A 212 14.77 12.71 -29.62
CA PRO A 212 13.45 12.41 -29.07
C PRO A 212 13.59 11.76 -27.69
N VAL A 213 12.72 12.16 -26.75
CA VAL A 213 12.74 11.57 -25.41
C VAL A 213 12.47 10.07 -25.52
N ASP A 214 13.39 9.28 -25.01
CA ASP A 214 13.24 7.82 -24.99
C ASP A 214 12.03 7.43 -24.15
N HIS A 215 11.23 6.50 -24.67
CA HIS A 215 10.02 6.01 -24.02
C HIS A 215 10.28 5.44 -22.59
N THR A 216 11.48 4.94 -22.34
CA THR A 216 11.90 4.48 -21.01
C THR A 216 12.05 5.64 -20.02
N THR A 217 12.64 6.75 -20.44
CA THR A 217 12.80 7.98 -19.64
C THR A 217 11.46 8.64 -19.39
N GLU A 218 10.61 8.76 -20.40
CA GLU A 218 9.25 9.29 -20.27
C GLU A 218 8.43 8.49 -19.27
N LYS A 219 8.39 7.15 -19.42
CA LYS A 219 7.70 6.25 -18.48
C LYS A 219 8.24 6.38 -17.06
N LYS A 220 9.57 6.50 -16.90
CA LYS A 220 10.20 6.61 -15.59
C LYS A 220 9.79 7.90 -14.89
N ILE A 221 9.84 9.03 -15.57
CA ILE A 221 9.45 10.34 -15.01
C ILE A 221 7.97 10.38 -14.70
N THR A 222 7.12 9.96 -15.61
CA THR A 222 5.66 9.89 -15.40
C THR A 222 5.33 9.00 -14.19
N ARG A 223 5.99 7.85 -14.06
CA ARG A 223 5.82 6.96 -12.90
C ARG A 223 6.27 7.63 -11.60
N LEU A 224 7.41 8.33 -11.58
CA LEU A 224 7.92 9.02 -10.39
C LEU A 224 7.00 10.17 -9.97
N GLY A 225 6.44 10.93 -10.93
CA GLY A 225 5.42 11.95 -10.67
C GLY A 225 4.15 11.35 -10.06
N MET A 226 3.63 10.24 -10.64
CA MET A 226 2.44 9.55 -10.10
C MET A 226 2.66 8.98 -8.69
N LEU A 227 3.86 8.47 -8.38
CA LEU A 227 4.21 7.97 -7.05
C LEU A 227 4.33 9.11 -6.02
N GLY A 228 4.64 10.31 -6.47
CA GLY A 228 4.83 11.48 -5.62
C GLY A 228 5.93 11.32 -4.58
N THR A 229 5.84 12.07 -3.50
CA THR A 229 6.83 12.07 -2.39
C THR A 229 6.35 11.39 -1.11
N SER A 230 5.11 10.88 -1.07
CA SER A 230 4.50 10.33 0.14
C SER A 230 5.32 9.21 0.79
N THR A 231 5.86 8.29 -0.01
CA THR A 231 6.72 7.20 0.47
C THR A 231 8.03 7.72 1.03
N LEU A 232 8.68 8.70 0.35
CA LEU A 232 9.91 9.32 0.83
C LEU A 232 9.71 10.06 2.15
N ARG A 233 8.61 10.81 2.26
CA ARG A 233 8.24 11.51 3.50
C ARG A 233 8.06 10.53 4.66
N ARG A 234 7.42 9.39 4.40
CA ARG A 234 7.23 8.32 5.39
C ARG A 234 8.57 7.71 5.82
N VAL A 235 9.44 7.36 4.87
CA VAL A 235 10.77 6.82 5.16
C VAL A 235 11.61 7.82 5.96
N LEU A 236 11.58 9.10 5.56
CA LEU A 236 12.28 10.18 6.25
C LEU A 236 11.79 10.37 7.70
N ARG A 237 10.48 10.33 7.93
CA ARG A 237 9.89 10.44 9.27
C ARG A 237 10.40 9.36 10.23
N HIS A 238 10.63 8.15 9.72
CA HIS A 238 11.13 7.02 10.51
C HIS A 238 12.66 6.84 10.41
N SER A 239 13.37 7.76 9.78
CA SER A 239 14.83 7.70 9.66
C SER A 239 15.51 8.01 11.00
N ASP A 240 16.75 7.51 11.16
CA ASP A 240 17.60 7.78 12.33
C ASP A 240 18.36 9.13 12.23
N TYR A 241 17.92 10.03 11.35
CA TYR A 241 18.51 11.34 11.20
C TYR A 241 18.27 12.22 12.42
N SER A 242 19.21 13.13 12.69
CA SER A 242 18.99 14.18 13.69
C SER A 242 17.75 15.02 13.32
N PRO A 243 17.05 15.62 14.30
CA PRO A 243 15.86 16.43 14.00
C PRO A 243 16.14 17.55 12.99
N HIS A 244 17.28 18.23 13.11
CA HIS A 244 17.70 19.29 12.21
C HIS A 244 17.92 18.77 10.79
N TYR A 245 18.68 17.69 10.60
CA TYR A 245 18.93 17.10 9.27
C TYR A 245 17.66 16.52 8.66
N ARG A 246 16.76 15.99 9.49
CA ARG A 246 15.44 15.51 9.04
C ARG A 246 14.58 16.65 8.50
N ALA A 247 14.58 17.81 9.16
CA ALA A 247 13.89 19.00 8.66
C ALA A 247 14.44 19.46 7.31
N GLN A 248 15.78 19.53 7.17
CA GLN A 248 16.43 19.86 5.91
C GLN A 248 16.05 18.88 4.80
N MET A 249 16.20 17.57 5.05
CA MET A 249 15.84 16.54 4.06
C MET A 249 14.34 16.53 3.71
N SER A 250 13.49 16.98 4.61
CA SER A 250 12.07 17.18 4.35
C SER A 250 11.83 18.24 3.27
N GLY A 251 12.52 19.37 3.34
CA GLY A 251 12.52 20.40 2.30
C GLY A 251 13.06 19.87 0.96
N VAL A 252 14.20 19.14 1.00
CA VAL A 252 14.78 18.51 -0.21
C VAL A 252 13.78 17.56 -0.87
N VAL A 253 13.12 16.70 -0.10
CA VAL A 253 12.11 15.74 -0.62
C VAL A 253 10.95 16.48 -1.29
N ALA A 254 10.47 17.57 -0.69
CA ALA A 254 9.38 18.36 -1.28
C ALA A 254 9.80 19.01 -2.60
N LEU A 255 10.97 19.63 -2.62
CA LEU A 255 11.50 20.33 -3.80
C LEU A 255 11.84 19.36 -4.94
N VAL A 256 12.45 18.20 -4.63
CA VAL A 256 12.72 17.17 -5.65
C VAL A 256 11.41 16.59 -6.21
N GLY A 257 10.37 16.49 -5.40
CA GLY A 257 9.03 16.15 -5.88
C GLY A 257 8.53 17.17 -6.92
N GLY A 258 8.55 18.46 -6.57
CA GLY A 258 8.17 19.53 -7.49
C GLY A 258 9.01 19.54 -8.78
N LEU A 259 10.32 19.27 -8.68
CA LEU A 259 11.20 19.16 -9.86
C LEU A 259 10.78 18.02 -10.80
N VAL A 260 10.41 16.86 -10.25
CA VAL A 260 9.89 15.72 -11.03
C VAL A 260 8.53 16.06 -11.67
N ASP A 261 7.65 16.78 -10.97
CA ASP A 261 6.34 17.16 -11.48
C ASP A 261 6.47 18.16 -12.65
N VAL A 262 7.38 19.12 -12.55
CA VAL A 262 7.70 20.02 -13.67
C VAL A 262 8.30 19.25 -14.85
N ALA A 263 9.22 18.30 -14.59
CA ALA A 263 9.78 17.44 -15.63
C ALA A 263 8.71 16.56 -16.30
N ALA A 264 7.76 16.03 -15.55
CA ALA A 264 6.64 15.26 -16.10
C ALA A 264 5.73 16.15 -16.97
N THR A 265 5.53 17.41 -16.58
CA THR A 265 4.78 18.37 -17.38
C THR A 265 5.49 18.68 -18.71
N LEU A 266 6.81 18.83 -18.69
CA LEU A 266 7.60 19.04 -19.93
C LEU A 266 7.47 17.87 -20.90
N THR A 267 7.48 16.62 -20.42
CA THR A 267 7.28 15.44 -21.27
C THR A 267 5.88 15.41 -21.90
N GLN A 268 4.85 15.78 -21.13
CA GLN A 268 3.46 15.82 -21.63
C GLN A 268 3.23 16.91 -22.68
N LEU A 269 3.91 18.05 -22.55
CA LEU A 269 3.81 19.17 -23.50
C LEU A 269 4.62 18.94 -24.79
N ARG A 270 5.33 17.81 -24.92
CA ARG A 270 6.23 17.51 -26.06
C ARG A 270 7.14 18.71 -26.39
N PHE A 271 7.79 19.16 -25.33
CA PHE A 271 8.62 20.35 -25.37
C PHE A 271 9.79 20.17 -26.35
N GLU A 272 9.92 21.12 -27.31
CA GLU A 272 11.08 21.24 -28.19
C GLU A 272 11.85 22.52 -27.83
N PRO A 273 13.06 22.41 -27.23
CA PRO A 273 13.78 23.57 -26.79
C PRO A 273 14.33 24.38 -27.98
N PRO A 274 14.16 25.71 -27.98
CA PRO A 274 14.86 26.57 -28.92
C PRO A 274 16.38 26.46 -28.74
N SER A 275 17.13 26.67 -29.80
CA SER A 275 18.61 26.59 -29.77
C SER A 275 19.25 27.56 -28.76
N THR A 276 18.58 28.66 -28.46
CA THR A 276 18.98 29.66 -27.45
C THR A 276 18.99 29.13 -26.02
N ASP A 277 18.13 28.18 -25.70
CA ASP A 277 17.96 27.69 -24.33
C ASP A 277 18.89 26.52 -23.99
N ARG A 278 19.68 26.04 -24.94
CA ARG A 278 20.63 24.93 -24.73
C ARG A 278 21.69 25.22 -23.67
N LYS A 279 22.13 26.48 -23.55
CA LYS A 279 23.08 26.88 -22.50
C LYS A 279 22.43 26.76 -21.12
N GLN A 280 21.20 27.24 -20.99
CA GLN A 280 20.41 27.15 -19.77
C GLN A 280 20.17 25.69 -19.35
N LEU A 281 19.78 24.83 -20.31
CA LEU A 281 19.59 23.39 -20.07
C LEU A 281 20.88 22.71 -19.58
N ARG A 282 22.05 23.03 -20.18
CA ARG A 282 23.33 22.49 -19.74
C ARG A 282 23.69 22.92 -18.32
N ASN A 283 23.50 24.20 -17.99
CA ASN A 283 23.75 24.73 -16.65
C ASN A 283 22.84 24.05 -15.61
N LEU A 284 21.56 23.90 -15.94
CA LEU A 284 20.58 23.24 -15.07
C LEU A 284 20.92 21.76 -14.86
N THR A 285 21.28 21.04 -15.92
CA THR A 285 21.69 19.62 -15.83
C THR A 285 22.94 19.46 -14.98
N ALA A 286 23.95 20.30 -15.18
CA ALA A 286 25.19 20.29 -14.39
C ALA A 286 24.92 20.56 -12.90
N ALA A 287 24.02 21.50 -12.61
CA ALA A 287 23.61 21.83 -11.24
C ALA A 287 22.90 20.63 -10.56
N ILE A 288 21.97 19.97 -11.25
CA ILE A 288 21.26 18.78 -10.75
C ILE A 288 22.25 17.64 -10.51
N ALA A 289 23.19 17.40 -11.43
CA ALA A 289 24.21 16.37 -11.31
C ALA A 289 25.15 16.61 -10.11
N SER A 290 25.52 17.88 -9.86
CA SER A 290 26.32 18.27 -8.69
C SER A 290 25.56 17.96 -7.40
N ILE A 291 24.31 18.43 -7.27
CA ILE A 291 23.48 18.16 -6.09
C ILE A 291 23.34 16.65 -5.85
N ARG A 292 23.06 15.87 -6.89
CA ARG A 292 22.94 14.42 -6.78
C ARG A 292 24.23 13.78 -6.27
N THR A 293 25.38 14.19 -6.82
CA THR A 293 26.68 13.65 -6.45
C THR A 293 27.04 14.01 -5.01
N ASP A 294 26.79 15.25 -4.59
CA ASP A 294 27.03 15.70 -3.23
C ASP A 294 26.16 14.96 -2.22
N LEU A 295 24.86 14.80 -2.49
CA LEU A 295 23.94 14.03 -1.64
C LEU A 295 24.41 12.56 -1.51
N MET A 296 24.82 11.92 -2.62
CA MET A 296 25.32 10.54 -2.59
C MET A 296 26.60 10.39 -1.76
N ASN A 297 27.47 11.39 -1.79
CA ASN A 297 28.71 11.44 -1.03
C ASN A 297 28.52 11.99 0.39
N ARG A 298 27.30 12.26 0.81
CA ARG A 298 26.95 12.88 2.12
C ARG A 298 27.66 14.22 2.33
N ARG A 299 27.86 14.98 1.25
CA ARG A 299 28.42 16.33 1.28
C ARG A 299 27.28 17.35 1.23
N ILE A 300 27.51 18.51 1.80
CA ILE A 300 26.59 19.65 1.68
C ILE A 300 26.75 20.20 0.27
N PRO A 301 25.69 20.24 -0.57
CA PRO A 301 25.74 20.83 -1.90
C PRO A 301 26.19 22.28 -1.84
N VAL A 302 27.05 22.66 -2.80
CA VAL A 302 27.52 24.04 -2.93
C VAL A 302 26.34 24.92 -3.37
N SER A 303 26.32 26.18 -2.89
CA SER A 303 25.34 27.17 -3.32
C SER A 303 25.35 27.34 -4.84
N ILE A 304 24.24 27.07 -5.49
CA ILE A 304 24.06 27.25 -6.91
C ILE A 304 23.24 28.51 -7.12
N GLN A 305 23.82 29.47 -7.85
CA GLN A 305 23.12 30.68 -8.29
C GLN A 305 23.18 30.75 -9.80
N PHE A 306 22.03 30.83 -10.43
CA PHE A 306 21.93 31.07 -11.87
C PHE A 306 22.06 32.58 -12.12
N ASN A 307 22.86 32.95 -13.13
CA ASN A 307 23.15 34.35 -13.42
C ASN A 307 21.89 35.02 -14.03
N PRO A 308 21.34 36.08 -13.42
CA PRO A 308 20.15 36.76 -13.95
C PRO A 308 20.34 37.35 -15.35
N ASN A 309 21.58 37.61 -15.78
CA ASN A 309 21.89 38.12 -17.10
C ASN A 309 21.85 37.05 -18.21
N ASP A 310 21.81 35.77 -17.86
CA ASP A 310 21.66 34.66 -18.81
C ASP A 310 20.16 34.30 -19.05
N GLN A 311 19.23 35.08 -18.49
CA GLN A 311 17.81 34.85 -18.72
C GLN A 311 17.44 35.24 -20.17
N PRO A 312 16.94 34.29 -20.96
CA PRO A 312 16.45 34.61 -22.30
C PRO A 312 15.27 35.57 -22.21
N SER A 313 15.21 36.51 -23.11
CA SER A 313 14.15 37.55 -23.19
C SER A 313 12.73 36.96 -23.32
N ARG A 314 12.60 35.64 -23.50
CA ARG A 314 11.38 34.84 -23.58
C ARG A 314 11.60 33.47 -22.97
N GLY A 315 12.13 33.41 -21.74
CA GLY A 315 12.34 32.13 -21.03
C GLY A 315 11.05 31.35 -20.87
N ILE A 316 11.15 30.02 -21.03
CA ILE A 316 10.02 29.13 -20.82
C ILE A 316 9.75 29.08 -19.32
N PRO A 317 8.53 29.39 -18.86
CA PRO A 317 8.22 29.47 -17.43
C PRO A 317 8.59 28.22 -16.66
N LEU A 318 8.48 27.03 -17.27
CA LEU A 318 8.82 25.75 -16.63
C LEU A 318 10.31 25.57 -16.37
N LEU A 319 11.20 26.03 -17.27
CA LEU A 319 12.65 25.99 -17.05
C LEU A 319 13.08 26.95 -15.94
N LEU A 320 12.47 28.13 -15.88
CA LEU A 320 12.71 29.10 -14.80
C LEU A 320 12.27 28.53 -13.45
N GLU A 321 11.14 27.82 -13.42
CA GLU A 321 10.66 27.15 -12.21
C GLU A 321 11.62 26.03 -11.78
N MET A 322 12.16 25.24 -12.72
CA MET A 322 13.18 24.24 -12.43
C MET A 322 14.46 24.87 -11.83
N GLU A 323 14.95 25.98 -12.40
CA GLU A 323 16.12 26.71 -11.88
C GLU A 323 15.85 27.22 -10.45
N LYS A 324 14.69 27.79 -10.21
CA LYS A 324 14.26 28.24 -8.89
C LYS A 324 14.23 27.07 -7.89
N ILE A 325 13.65 25.93 -8.25
CA ILE A 325 13.61 24.74 -7.40
C ILE A 325 15.03 24.24 -7.09
N VAL A 326 15.93 24.16 -8.09
CA VAL A 326 17.31 23.72 -7.90
C VAL A 326 18.08 24.67 -7.00
N THR A 327 17.90 25.98 -7.15
CA THR A 327 18.48 27.00 -6.25
C THR A 327 17.98 26.81 -4.83
N LEU A 328 16.68 26.61 -4.64
CA LEU A 328 16.08 26.36 -3.33
C LEU A 328 16.61 25.06 -2.70
N ILE A 329 16.82 23.98 -3.45
CA ILE A 329 17.41 22.74 -2.91
C ILE A 329 18.78 23.03 -2.29
N SER A 330 19.63 23.79 -2.96
CA SER A 330 20.96 24.13 -2.44
C SER A 330 20.87 24.99 -1.17
N GLN A 331 19.95 25.98 -1.12
CA GLN A 331 19.72 26.83 0.04
C GLN A 331 19.18 26.05 1.25
N VAL A 332 18.26 25.12 1.00
CA VAL A 332 17.67 24.24 2.01
C VAL A 332 18.73 23.43 2.73
N VAL A 333 19.66 22.84 1.99
CA VAL A 333 20.71 22.00 2.57
C VAL A 333 21.74 22.84 3.34
N MET A 334 21.95 24.09 2.93
CA MET A 334 22.85 25.02 3.64
C MET A 334 22.26 25.61 4.93
N GLY A 335 21.00 25.36 5.23
CA GLY A 335 20.36 25.83 6.47
C GLY A 335 20.04 27.32 6.52
N SER A 336 19.85 27.98 5.36
CA SER A 336 19.47 29.40 5.31
C SER A 336 18.05 29.63 5.83
N LYS A 337 17.83 30.78 6.50
CA LYS A 337 16.60 31.13 7.25
C LYS A 337 15.29 31.23 6.42
N SER A 338 15.33 31.07 5.09
CA SER A 338 14.17 31.20 4.22
C SER A 338 13.35 29.90 4.03
N MET A 339 13.54 28.93 4.90
CA MET A 339 13.00 27.57 4.76
C MET A 339 11.62 27.33 5.37
N ASP A 340 11.07 28.26 6.13
CA ASP A 340 9.78 28.07 6.82
C ASP A 340 8.61 27.80 5.86
N GLU A 341 8.74 28.23 4.60
CA GLU A 341 7.73 28.04 3.55
C GLU A 341 7.71 26.60 2.99
N TYR A 342 8.82 25.85 3.11
CA TYR A 342 8.97 24.49 2.56
C TYR A 342 9.13 23.42 3.65
N GLN A 343 9.10 23.79 4.92
CA GLN A 343 9.14 22.82 5.99
C GLN A 343 7.81 22.05 6.03
N LEU A 344 7.92 20.73 6.04
CA LEU A 344 6.81 19.92 6.51
C LEU A 344 6.51 20.33 7.95
N PRO A 345 5.23 20.39 8.36
CA PRO A 345 4.89 20.67 9.75
C PRO A 345 5.75 19.78 10.65
N SER A 346 6.39 20.39 11.62
CA SER A 346 7.14 19.70 12.66
C SER A 346 6.25 18.60 13.25
N ASP A 347 6.83 17.49 13.68
CA ASP A 347 6.14 16.34 14.30
C ASP A 347 5.31 16.72 15.57
N ASP A 348 5.19 17.98 15.89
CA ASP A 348 4.23 18.55 16.84
C ASP A 348 2.77 18.53 16.35
N THR A 349 2.50 17.88 15.22
CA THR A 349 1.12 17.48 14.91
C THR A 349 0.60 16.67 16.09
N PRO A 350 -0.47 17.13 16.73
CA PRO A 350 -1.04 16.45 17.88
C PRO A 350 -1.20 14.98 17.49
N ARG A 351 -0.72 14.06 18.36
CA ARG A 351 -0.76 12.60 18.16
C ARG A 351 -2.05 12.28 17.44
N SER A 352 -1.96 11.76 16.22
CA SER A 352 -3.13 11.50 15.37
C SER A 352 -4.18 10.82 16.25
N LYS A 353 -5.33 11.47 16.42
CA LYS A 353 -6.41 10.88 17.22
C LYS A 353 -6.67 9.49 16.67
N LEU A 354 -6.85 8.49 17.53
CA LEU A 354 -7.11 7.11 17.11
C LEU A 354 -8.33 7.02 16.20
N VAL A 355 -9.27 7.94 16.37
CA VAL A 355 -10.54 7.99 15.67
C VAL A 355 -10.63 9.31 14.91
N VAL A 356 -11.21 9.27 13.73
CA VAL A 356 -11.50 10.46 12.89
C VAL A 356 -12.39 11.43 13.66
N PRO A 357 -12.16 12.75 13.61
CA PRO A 357 -12.91 13.72 14.42
C PRO A 357 -14.42 13.70 14.23
N ASP A 358 -14.90 13.34 13.03
CA ASP A 358 -16.31 13.28 12.64
C ASP A 358 -16.95 11.88 12.79
N ALA A 359 -16.26 10.93 13.43
CA ALA A 359 -16.70 9.55 13.55
C ALA A 359 -18.15 9.40 14.05
N LEU A 360 -18.54 10.17 15.05
CA LEU A 360 -19.88 10.10 15.66
C LEU A 360 -20.91 11.05 15.03
N THR A 361 -20.44 12.05 14.27
CA THR A 361 -21.32 13.10 13.71
C THR A 361 -21.65 12.87 12.25
N ASN A 362 -20.82 12.15 11.51
CA ASN A 362 -21.02 11.90 10.10
C ASN A 362 -21.84 10.61 9.86
N PRO A 363 -23.07 10.72 9.35
CA PRO A 363 -23.93 9.55 9.11
C PRO A 363 -23.40 8.60 8.03
N GLU A 364 -22.44 9.01 7.21
CA GLU A 364 -21.87 8.15 6.18
C GLU A 364 -21.07 6.98 6.78
N HIS A 365 -20.41 7.18 7.93
CA HIS A 365 -19.75 6.09 8.66
C HIS A 365 -20.74 5.02 9.12
N LEU A 366 -21.88 5.45 9.64
CA LEU A 366 -22.94 4.55 10.07
C LEU A 366 -23.56 3.79 8.88
N LYS A 367 -23.86 4.51 7.79
CA LYS A 367 -24.41 3.88 6.57
C LYS A 367 -23.45 2.85 5.99
N PHE A 368 -22.15 3.17 5.94
CA PHE A 368 -21.12 2.24 5.48
C PHE A 368 -21.07 0.99 6.35
N ALA A 369 -21.06 1.16 7.68
CA ALA A 369 -21.03 0.05 8.63
C ALA A 369 -22.28 -0.84 8.51
N LEU A 370 -23.46 -0.25 8.37
CA LEU A 370 -24.72 -0.99 8.18
C LEU A 370 -24.74 -1.79 6.86
N LYS A 371 -24.28 -1.20 5.75
CA LYS A 371 -24.18 -1.90 4.46
C LYS A 371 -23.24 -3.11 4.55
N GLY A 372 -22.05 -2.91 5.11
CA GLY A 372 -21.06 -3.97 5.26
C GLY A 372 -21.52 -5.06 6.22
N CYS A 373 -22.11 -4.67 7.35
CA CYS A 373 -22.70 -5.57 8.31
C CYS A 373 -23.81 -6.44 7.67
N LEU A 374 -24.71 -5.84 6.91
CA LEU A 374 -25.77 -6.55 6.20
C LEU A 374 -25.19 -7.57 5.19
N ALA A 375 -24.16 -7.19 4.42
CA ALA A 375 -23.49 -8.09 3.47
C ALA A 375 -22.87 -9.30 4.17
N ALA A 376 -22.10 -9.06 5.24
CA ALA A 376 -21.46 -10.11 6.01
C ALA A 376 -22.48 -11.02 6.72
N SER A 377 -23.54 -10.44 7.30
CA SER A 377 -24.60 -11.19 7.97
C SER A 377 -25.40 -12.07 7.01
N LEU A 378 -25.69 -11.59 5.80
CA LEU A 378 -26.33 -12.42 4.76
C LEU A 378 -25.42 -13.59 4.33
N CYS A 379 -24.14 -13.34 4.15
CA CYS A 379 -23.18 -14.43 3.89
C CYS A 379 -23.18 -15.46 5.03
N TYR A 380 -23.18 -14.98 6.29
CA TYR A 380 -23.24 -15.83 7.48
C TYR A 380 -24.51 -16.70 7.49
N ILE A 381 -25.68 -16.09 7.28
CA ILE A 381 -26.97 -16.80 7.25
C ILE A 381 -27.00 -17.84 6.12
N ILE A 382 -26.47 -17.50 4.93
CA ILE A 382 -26.47 -18.40 3.78
C ILE A 382 -25.61 -19.61 4.06
N TYR A 383 -24.34 -19.46 4.45
CA TYR A 383 -23.46 -20.61 4.62
C TYR A 383 -23.90 -21.54 5.76
N ASN A 384 -24.51 -20.98 6.83
CA ASN A 384 -25.11 -21.78 7.89
C ASN A 384 -26.42 -22.44 7.45
N GLY A 385 -27.29 -21.71 6.72
CA GLY A 385 -28.58 -22.23 6.26
C GLY A 385 -28.45 -23.40 5.27
N ILE A 386 -27.40 -23.41 4.46
CA ILE A 386 -27.09 -24.54 3.55
C ILE A 386 -26.15 -25.58 4.19
N ALA A 387 -25.82 -25.42 5.48
CA ALA A 387 -24.90 -26.30 6.21
C ALA A 387 -23.55 -26.52 5.52
N TRP A 388 -22.99 -25.45 4.93
CA TRP A 388 -21.69 -25.50 4.23
C TRP A 388 -20.66 -24.56 4.86
N PRO A 389 -20.06 -24.91 6.03
CA PRO A 389 -19.11 -24.06 6.76
C PRO A 389 -17.81 -23.78 5.99
N GLY A 390 -17.45 -24.59 5.00
CA GLY A 390 -16.28 -24.38 4.15
C GLY A 390 -16.28 -23.03 3.40
N ILE A 391 -17.44 -22.47 3.07
CA ILE A 391 -17.57 -21.19 2.39
C ILE A 391 -17.65 -19.96 3.33
N SER A 392 -17.36 -20.13 4.61
CA SER A 392 -17.27 -19.02 5.61
C SER A 392 -16.30 -17.91 5.19
N THR A 393 -15.40 -18.18 4.26
CA THR A 393 -14.56 -17.17 3.57
C THR A 393 -15.38 -16.05 2.91
N ALA A 394 -16.69 -16.24 2.68
CA ALA A 394 -17.57 -15.20 2.19
C ALA A 394 -17.60 -13.99 3.15
N VAL A 395 -17.71 -14.24 4.46
CA VAL A 395 -17.68 -13.20 5.50
C VAL A 395 -16.33 -12.47 5.48
N THR A 396 -15.23 -13.23 5.47
CA THR A 396 -13.87 -12.64 5.38
C THR A 396 -13.72 -11.79 4.12
N THR A 397 -14.33 -12.21 3.01
CA THR A 397 -14.31 -11.47 1.75
C THR A 397 -15.06 -10.15 1.87
N CYS A 398 -16.23 -10.13 2.48
CA CYS A 398 -16.97 -8.89 2.73
C CYS A 398 -16.14 -7.90 3.54
N LEU A 399 -15.54 -8.35 4.64
CA LEU A 399 -14.72 -7.50 5.51
C LEU A 399 -13.47 -6.96 4.83
N LEU A 400 -12.73 -7.80 4.11
CA LEU A 400 -11.47 -7.38 3.46
C LEU A 400 -11.67 -6.55 2.18
N THR A 401 -12.81 -6.68 1.51
CA THR A 401 -13.11 -5.90 0.30
C THR A 401 -13.93 -4.65 0.57
N GLY A 402 -14.48 -4.51 1.80
CA GLY A 402 -15.21 -3.34 2.23
C GLY A 402 -14.33 -2.09 2.15
N LEU A 403 -14.69 -1.16 1.28
CA LEU A 403 -14.04 0.12 1.10
C LEU A 403 -15.09 1.22 1.01
N SER A 404 -14.71 2.42 1.41
CA SER A 404 -15.60 3.59 1.39
C SER A 404 -16.00 4.03 -0.02
N THR A 405 -15.21 3.68 -1.06
CA THR A 405 -15.45 4.07 -2.44
C THR A 405 -15.76 2.87 -3.33
N ILE A 406 -16.81 2.98 -4.15
CA ILE A 406 -17.27 1.92 -5.07
C ILE A 406 -16.17 1.49 -6.05
N GLY A 407 -15.44 2.44 -6.64
CA GLY A 407 -14.38 2.14 -7.60
C GLY A 407 -13.24 1.32 -7.01
N ALA A 408 -12.78 1.70 -5.81
CA ALA A 408 -11.74 0.96 -5.10
C ALA A 408 -12.22 -0.43 -4.61
N SER A 409 -13.49 -0.56 -4.26
CA SER A 409 -14.11 -1.85 -3.90
C SER A 409 -14.15 -2.80 -5.09
N ARG A 410 -14.56 -2.33 -6.27
CA ARG A 410 -14.59 -3.14 -7.51
C ARG A 410 -13.20 -3.60 -7.91
N GLN A 411 -12.20 -2.72 -7.89
CA GLN A 411 -10.82 -3.08 -8.20
C GLN A 411 -10.31 -4.17 -7.26
N LYS A 412 -10.49 -4.00 -5.95
CA LYS A 412 -10.11 -5.04 -4.96
C LYS A 412 -10.88 -6.34 -5.17
N GLY A 413 -12.16 -6.27 -5.53
CA GLY A 413 -12.98 -7.44 -5.87
C GLY A 413 -12.37 -8.25 -7.02
N ILE A 414 -12.05 -7.60 -8.14
CA ILE A 414 -11.44 -8.24 -9.31
C ILE A 414 -10.08 -8.85 -8.95
N LEU A 415 -9.23 -8.10 -8.26
CA LEU A 415 -7.90 -8.59 -7.84
C LEU A 415 -7.99 -9.74 -6.83
N ARG A 416 -9.06 -9.77 -6.00
CA ARG A 416 -9.32 -10.87 -5.08
C ARG A 416 -9.73 -12.14 -5.81
N ILE A 417 -10.62 -12.05 -6.79
CA ILE A 417 -10.99 -13.19 -7.65
C ILE A 417 -9.75 -13.70 -8.38
N ALA A 418 -9.02 -12.81 -9.06
CA ALA A 418 -7.83 -13.18 -9.81
C ALA A 418 -6.76 -13.83 -8.91
N GLY A 419 -6.53 -13.28 -7.72
CA GLY A 419 -5.59 -13.83 -6.75
C GLY A 419 -6.04 -15.18 -6.18
N ALA A 420 -7.33 -15.34 -5.88
CA ALA A 420 -7.88 -16.60 -5.40
C ALA A 420 -7.83 -17.70 -6.48
N VAL A 421 -8.16 -17.37 -7.73
CA VAL A 421 -8.06 -18.31 -8.86
C VAL A 421 -6.60 -18.68 -9.11
N MET A 422 -5.70 -17.71 -9.16
CA MET A 422 -4.29 -17.99 -9.42
C MET A 422 -3.64 -18.74 -8.25
N GLY A 423 -3.72 -18.19 -7.04
CA GLY A 423 -3.04 -18.74 -5.86
C GLY A 423 -3.74 -19.95 -5.25
N GLY A 424 -5.07 -19.98 -5.28
CA GLY A 424 -5.86 -21.07 -4.71
C GLY A 424 -6.12 -22.20 -5.69
N PHE A 425 -6.70 -21.90 -6.85
CA PHE A 425 -7.10 -22.93 -7.81
C PHE A 425 -5.92 -23.41 -8.66
N LEU A 426 -5.25 -22.52 -9.39
CA LEU A 426 -4.17 -22.93 -10.30
C LEU A 426 -2.93 -23.41 -9.56
N ILE A 427 -2.42 -22.61 -8.62
CA ILE A 427 -1.19 -22.96 -7.91
C ILE A 427 -1.48 -23.89 -6.72
N GLY A 428 -2.42 -23.56 -5.85
CA GLY A 428 -2.72 -24.32 -4.63
C GLY A 428 -3.26 -25.72 -4.96
N MET A 429 -4.38 -25.80 -5.66
CA MET A 429 -4.98 -27.09 -6.04
C MET A 429 -4.14 -27.81 -7.09
N GLY A 430 -3.54 -27.09 -8.05
CA GLY A 430 -2.61 -27.69 -9.01
C GLY A 430 -1.39 -28.31 -8.31
N SER A 431 -0.82 -27.68 -7.28
CA SER A 431 0.26 -28.28 -6.52
C SER A 431 -0.19 -29.51 -5.73
N GLN A 432 -1.42 -29.52 -5.19
CA GLN A 432 -1.97 -30.69 -4.50
C GLN A 432 -2.15 -31.91 -5.41
N ILE A 433 -2.51 -31.67 -6.67
CA ILE A 433 -2.74 -32.74 -7.64
C ILE A 433 -1.42 -33.25 -8.25
N PHE A 434 -0.53 -32.34 -8.65
CA PHE A 434 0.60 -32.69 -9.52
C PHE A 434 1.96 -32.68 -8.81
N ILE A 435 2.09 -32.03 -7.65
CA ILE A 435 3.39 -31.84 -7.00
C ILE A 435 3.43 -32.52 -5.62
N LEU A 436 2.47 -32.24 -4.74
CA LEU A 436 2.48 -32.73 -3.36
C LEU A 436 2.47 -34.28 -3.25
N PRO A 437 1.82 -35.05 -4.13
CA PRO A 437 1.89 -36.52 -4.05
C PRO A 437 3.30 -37.10 -4.23
N TYR A 438 4.23 -36.33 -4.78
CA TYR A 438 5.63 -36.73 -5.00
C TYR A 438 6.59 -36.08 -3.98
N LEU A 439 6.08 -35.31 -3.02
CA LEU A 439 6.88 -34.62 -2.02
C LEU A 439 6.76 -35.28 -0.64
N ASP A 440 7.74 -36.06 -0.28
CA ASP A 440 7.78 -36.78 1.02
C ASP A 440 8.58 -36.02 2.10
N SER A 441 9.08 -34.83 1.80
CA SER A 441 9.95 -34.07 2.69
C SER A 441 9.54 -32.61 2.87
N ILE A 442 9.79 -32.09 4.07
CA ILE A 442 9.66 -30.67 4.38
C ILE A 442 10.52 -29.82 3.43
N ALA A 443 11.69 -30.32 3.04
CA ALA A 443 12.58 -29.61 2.11
C ALA A 443 11.94 -29.43 0.72
N GLY A 444 11.30 -30.46 0.17
CA GLY A 444 10.58 -30.37 -1.09
C GLY A 444 9.43 -29.36 -1.01
N PHE A 445 8.62 -29.42 0.05
CA PHE A 445 7.56 -28.45 0.29
C PHE A 445 8.09 -27.02 0.46
N THR A 446 9.25 -26.84 1.11
CA THR A 446 9.90 -25.53 1.26
C THR A 446 10.26 -24.91 -0.10
N ILE A 447 10.74 -25.71 -1.05
CA ILE A 447 11.06 -25.21 -2.39
C ILE A 447 9.79 -24.71 -3.10
N LEU A 448 8.71 -25.50 -3.06
CA LEU A 448 7.42 -25.09 -3.63
C LEU A 448 6.93 -23.80 -2.97
N PHE A 449 6.98 -23.72 -1.64
CA PHE A 449 6.58 -22.56 -0.87
C PHE A 449 7.39 -21.30 -1.25
N ILE A 450 8.71 -21.43 -1.40
CA ILE A 450 9.60 -20.34 -1.83
C ILE A 450 9.18 -19.83 -3.22
N ILE A 451 8.98 -20.73 -4.19
CA ILE A 451 8.60 -20.34 -5.55
C ILE A 451 7.30 -19.53 -5.55
N VAL A 452 6.28 -20.01 -4.86
CA VAL A 452 4.98 -19.34 -4.78
C VAL A 452 5.08 -18.01 -4.02
N THR A 453 5.88 -17.98 -2.95
CA THR A 453 6.08 -16.76 -2.16
C THR A 453 6.88 -15.72 -2.96
N VAL A 454 7.88 -16.10 -3.75
CA VAL A 454 8.61 -15.21 -4.67
C VAL A 454 7.64 -14.61 -5.69
N PHE A 455 6.84 -15.45 -6.35
CA PHE A 455 5.83 -15.01 -7.30
C PHE A 455 4.89 -13.97 -6.66
N SER A 456 4.28 -14.32 -5.53
CA SER A 456 3.33 -13.45 -4.83
C SER A 456 3.96 -12.15 -4.35
N SER A 457 5.16 -12.21 -3.74
CA SER A 457 5.90 -11.05 -3.25
C SER A 457 6.34 -10.12 -4.38
N TRP A 458 6.65 -10.68 -5.57
CA TRP A 458 6.97 -9.88 -6.75
C TRP A 458 5.76 -9.04 -7.18
N PHE A 459 4.56 -9.58 -7.19
CA PHE A 459 3.35 -8.81 -7.45
C PHE A 459 3.04 -7.84 -6.30
N MET A 460 3.21 -8.22 -5.04
CA MET A 460 2.98 -7.34 -3.88
C MET A 460 3.86 -6.09 -3.89
N THR A 461 5.07 -6.20 -4.39
CA THR A 461 6.03 -5.10 -4.47
C THR A 461 5.95 -4.31 -5.78
N SER A 462 5.01 -4.59 -6.67
CA SER A 462 4.81 -3.88 -7.93
C SER A 462 4.21 -2.48 -7.70
N SER A 463 3.11 -2.18 -8.30
CA SER A 463 2.37 -0.94 -8.09
C SER A 463 1.22 -1.12 -7.10
N PRO A 464 0.68 -0.03 -6.54
CA PRO A 464 -0.55 -0.07 -5.75
C PRO A 464 -1.74 -0.70 -6.48
N ARG A 465 -1.71 -0.71 -7.81
CA ARG A 465 -2.77 -1.30 -8.65
C ARG A 465 -2.77 -2.82 -8.61
N LEU A 466 -1.60 -3.48 -8.54
CA LEU A 466 -1.45 -4.93 -8.59
C LEU A 466 -1.02 -5.56 -7.27
N SER A 467 -0.53 -4.77 -6.30
CA SER A 467 -0.01 -5.27 -5.03
C SER A 467 -1.01 -6.17 -4.29
N TYR A 468 -2.29 -5.83 -4.34
CA TYR A 468 -3.36 -6.59 -3.70
C TYR A 468 -3.57 -7.98 -4.32
N PHE A 469 -3.36 -8.13 -5.65
CA PHE A 469 -3.37 -9.43 -6.31
C PHE A 469 -2.32 -10.38 -5.73
N GLY A 470 -1.08 -9.90 -5.57
CA GLY A 470 0.01 -10.70 -5.00
C GLY A 470 -0.31 -11.16 -3.58
N LEU A 471 -0.85 -10.27 -2.74
CA LEU A 471 -1.28 -10.62 -1.39
C LEU A 471 -2.37 -11.70 -1.40
N GLN A 472 -3.37 -11.58 -2.28
CA GLN A 472 -4.47 -12.54 -2.36
C GLN A 472 -4.01 -13.90 -2.90
N ALA A 473 -3.07 -13.92 -3.83
CA ALA A 473 -2.48 -15.15 -4.34
C ALA A 473 -1.70 -15.90 -3.23
N ALA A 474 -0.87 -15.18 -2.45
CA ALA A 474 -0.20 -15.75 -1.30
C ALA A 474 -1.20 -16.26 -0.25
N LEU A 475 -2.18 -15.43 0.13
CA LEU A 475 -3.19 -15.76 1.13
C LEU A 475 -3.98 -17.02 0.74
N ALA A 476 -4.40 -17.11 -0.53
CA ALA A 476 -5.14 -18.27 -1.02
C ALA A 476 -4.30 -19.56 -0.97
N PHE A 477 -3.05 -19.50 -1.43
CA PHE A 477 -2.14 -20.64 -1.36
C PHE A 477 -1.82 -21.05 0.09
N TYR A 478 -1.55 -20.08 0.97
CA TYR A 478 -1.24 -20.38 2.38
C TYR A 478 -2.45 -20.94 3.12
N LEU A 479 -3.65 -20.40 2.89
CA LEU A 479 -4.88 -20.93 3.48
C LEU A 479 -5.20 -22.35 3.05
N ILE A 480 -4.76 -22.79 1.88
CA ILE A 480 -4.97 -24.14 1.39
C ILE A 480 -3.92 -25.11 1.97
N ASN A 481 -2.65 -24.68 2.02
CA ASN A 481 -1.55 -25.59 2.31
C ASN A 481 -0.95 -25.47 3.73
N LEU A 482 -1.29 -24.43 4.50
CA LEU A 482 -0.74 -24.17 5.85
C LEU A 482 -1.81 -24.05 6.94
N GLN A 483 -2.96 -24.68 6.79
CA GLN A 483 -3.98 -24.72 7.85
C GLN A 483 -3.53 -25.57 9.04
N GLU A 484 -2.90 -26.67 8.72
CA GLU A 484 -2.34 -27.61 9.67
C GLU A 484 -0.80 -27.62 9.54
N PHE A 485 -0.14 -28.34 10.42
CA PHE A 485 1.32 -28.50 10.41
C PHE A 485 1.84 -29.50 9.36
N ALA A 486 0.96 -30.05 8.53
CA ALA A 486 1.30 -30.96 7.43
C ALA A 486 0.72 -30.44 6.11
N ALA A 487 1.30 -30.86 4.98
CA ALA A 487 0.80 -30.54 3.66
C ALA A 487 -0.61 -31.12 3.46
N GLN A 488 -1.56 -30.26 3.10
CA GLN A 488 -2.96 -30.62 2.90
C GLN A 488 -3.19 -31.16 1.49
N THR A 489 -3.91 -32.27 1.37
CA THR A 489 -4.25 -32.89 0.08
C THR A 489 -5.74 -32.77 -0.26
N SER A 490 -6.55 -32.08 0.56
CA SER A 490 -7.99 -31.97 0.37
C SER A 490 -8.36 -30.90 -0.67
N LEU A 491 -8.84 -31.33 -1.82
CA LEU A 491 -9.30 -30.44 -2.90
C LEU A 491 -10.57 -29.66 -2.55
N SER A 492 -11.37 -30.13 -1.59
CA SER A 492 -12.58 -29.44 -1.13
C SER A 492 -12.28 -28.06 -0.55
N ILE A 493 -11.13 -27.91 0.14
CA ILE A 493 -10.72 -26.64 0.73
C ILE A 493 -10.52 -25.57 -0.35
N ALA A 494 -9.86 -25.91 -1.46
CA ALA A 494 -9.64 -24.96 -2.55
C ALA A 494 -10.97 -24.52 -3.21
N ARG A 495 -11.86 -25.49 -3.50
CA ARG A 495 -13.20 -25.23 -4.04
C ARG A 495 -13.99 -24.30 -3.11
N ASP A 496 -14.08 -24.64 -1.84
CA ASP A 496 -14.86 -23.90 -0.86
C ASP A 496 -14.37 -22.47 -0.70
N ARG A 497 -13.05 -22.24 -0.78
CA ARG A 497 -12.46 -20.89 -0.76
C ARG A 497 -12.90 -20.05 -1.95
N VAL A 498 -12.87 -20.62 -3.16
CA VAL A 498 -13.28 -19.87 -4.37
C VAL A 498 -14.78 -19.58 -4.32
N VAL A 499 -15.62 -20.55 -3.97
CA VAL A 499 -17.07 -20.35 -3.84
C VAL A 499 -17.40 -19.30 -2.79
N GLY A 500 -16.74 -19.36 -1.62
CA GLY A 500 -16.92 -18.36 -0.56
C GLY A 500 -16.53 -16.95 -1.00
N ILE A 501 -15.41 -16.79 -1.72
CA ILE A 501 -14.99 -15.50 -2.27
C ILE A 501 -16.02 -14.95 -3.26
N LEU A 502 -16.52 -15.77 -4.18
CA LEU A 502 -17.53 -15.35 -5.13
C LEU A 502 -18.84 -14.94 -4.44
N LEU A 503 -19.27 -15.70 -3.45
CA LEU A 503 -20.46 -15.37 -2.65
C LEU A 503 -20.29 -14.03 -1.92
N GLY A 504 -19.15 -13.83 -1.24
CA GLY A 504 -18.88 -12.59 -0.52
C GLY A 504 -18.83 -11.36 -1.45
N LEU A 505 -18.19 -11.49 -2.61
CA LEU A 505 -18.14 -10.41 -3.61
C LEU A 505 -19.52 -10.14 -4.23
N PHE A 506 -20.32 -11.17 -4.49
CA PHE A 506 -21.67 -11.02 -4.97
C PHE A 506 -22.54 -10.27 -3.96
N MET A 507 -22.46 -10.61 -2.67
CA MET A 507 -23.21 -9.90 -1.63
C MET A 507 -22.76 -8.46 -1.43
N MET A 508 -21.45 -8.19 -1.51
CA MET A 508 -20.93 -6.83 -1.48
C MET A 508 -21.42 -6.00 -2.68
N TRP A 509 -21.38 -6.57 -3.89
CA TRP A 509 -21.90 -5.92 -5.08
C TRP A 509 -23.41 -5.65 -4.97
N LEU A 510 -24.20 -6.63 -4.53
CA LEU A 510 -25.65 -6.51 -4.37
C LEU A 510 -26.02 -5.37 -3.42
N ILE A 511 -25.35 -5.27 -2.28
CA ILE A 511 -25.73 -4.31 -1.24
C ILE A 511 -25.15 -2.92 -1.51
N PHE A 512 -23.88 -2.82 -1.89
CA PHE A 512 -23.24 -1.53 -2.10
C PHE A 512 -23.63 -0.87 -3.42
N ASP A 513 -23.85 -1.63 -4.49
CA ASP A 513 -24.16 -1.09 -5.81
C ASP A 513 -25.67 -1.03 -6.10
N HIS A 514 -26.46 -2.01 -5.65
CA HIS A 514 -27.89 -2.10 -5.99
C HIS A 514 -28.82 -1.55 -4.91
N LEU A 515 -28.68 -1.99 -3.66
CA LEU A 515 -29.61 -1.58 -2.61
C LEU A 515 -29.38 -0.16 -2.11
N TRP A 516 -28.13 0.27 -2.03
CA TRP A 516 -27.77 1.59 -1.49
C TRP A 516 -26.67 2.28 -2.32
N GLY A 517 -26.70 2.15 -3.64
CA GLY A 517 -25.69 2.68 -4.53
C GLY A 517 -25.60 4.20 -4.46
N SER A 518 -24.48 4.77 -4.01
CA SER A 518 -24.11 6.13 -4.34
C SER A 518 -23.50 6.16 -5.74
N ARG A 519 -24.02 7.01 -6.63
CA ARG A 519 -23.45 7.13 -7.98
C ARG A 519 -22.04 7.70 -7.86
N ALA A 520 -21.02 6.94 -8.25
CA ALA A 520 -19.61 7.36 -8.21
C ALA A 520 -19.38 8.74 -8.85
N ALA A 521 -20.15 9.08 -9.91
CA ALA A 521 -20.12 10.39 -10.54
C ALA A 521 -20.57 11.53 -9.62
N VAL A 522 -21.51 11.28 -8.71
CA VAL A 522 -21.99 12.28 -7.74
C VAL A 522 -20.91 12.55 -6.70
N GLU A 523 -20.29 11.50 -6.16
CA GLU A 523 -19.20 11.64 -5.19
C GLU A 523 -17.96 12.29 -5.82
N MET A 524 -17.59 11.91 -7.05
CA MET A 524 -16.51 12.55 -7.79
C MET A 524 -16.76 14.05 -7.98
N LYS A 525 -17.97 14.42 -8.40
CA LYS A 525 -18.37 15.83 -8.55
C LYS A 525 -18.30 16.58 -7.22
N LYS A 526 -18.76 15.97 -6.14
CA LYS A 526 -18.74 16.54 -4.78
C LYS A 526 -17.32 16.79 -4.30
N THR A 527 -16.44 15.78 -4.44
CA THR A 527 -15.02 15.89 -4.09
C THR A 527 -14.31 16.93 -4.95
N PHE A 528 -14.57 16.96 -6.25
CA PHE A 528 -13.99 17.96 -7.17
C PHE A 528 -14.42 19.38 -6.79
N VAL A 529 -15.69 19.61 -6.53
CA VAL A 529 -16.20 20.92 -6.09
C VAL A 529 -15.59 21.31 -4.73
N SER A 530 -15.46 20.37 -3.79
CA SER A 530 -14.80 20.60 -2.50
C SER A 530 -13.34 21.01 -2.69
N SER A 531 -12.58 20.28 -3.53
CA SER A 531 -11.18 20.61 -3.83
C SER A 531 -11.02 21.99 -4.46
N LEU A 532 -11.91 22.36 -5.40
CA LEU A 532 -11.90 23.69 -6.01
C LEU A 532 -12.21 24.79 -4.99
N ARG A 533 -13.14 24.54 -4.05
CA ARG A 533 -13.44 25.50 -2.97
C ARG A 533 -12.25 25.68 -2.05
N SER A 534 -11.59 24.58 -1.65
CA SER A 534 -10.38 24.66 -0.83
C SER A 534 -9.24 25.41 -1.52
N LEU A 535 -9.05 25.23 -2.84
CA LEU A 535 -8.10 26.01 -3.64
C LEU A 535 -8.47 27.50 -3.68
N ALA A 536 -9.76 27.83 -3.86
CA ALA A 536 -10.22 29.21 -3.86
C ALA A 536 -10.07 29.89 -2.48
N GLU A 537 -10.19 29.14 -1.39
CA GLU A 537 -9.93 29.61 -0.03
C GLU A 537 -8.44 29.91 0.20
N LEU A 538 -7.54 29.08 -0.36
CA LEU A 538 -6.10 29.31 -0.31
C LEU A 538 -5.67 30.61 -1.00
N GLU A 539 -6.39 31.01 -2.07
CA GLU A 539 -6.07 32.21 -2.84
C GLU A 539 -6.61 33.50 -2.18
N ARG A 540 -7.69 33.39 -1.42
CA ARG A 540 -8.41 34.58 -0.89
C ARG A 540 -7.82 35.21 0.37
N GLU A 541 -7.08 34.48 1.19
CA GLU A 541 -6.50 35.03 2.44
C GLU A 541 -5.09 34.48 2.73
N PRO A 542 -4.18 35.28 3.33
CA PRO A 542 -2.96 34.77 3.95
C PRO A 542 -3.35 33.93 5.17
N LEU A 543 -3.65 32.67 4.95
CA LEU A 543 -4.03 31.73 5.99
C LEU A 543 -2.87 31.50 6.98
N PRO A 544 -3.14 31.44 8.31
CA PRO A 544 -2.16 30.98 9.27
C PRO A 544 -1.61 29.60 8.88
N ALA A 545 -0.34 29.36 9.15
CA ALA A 545 0.38 28.15 8.72
C ALA A 545 -0.37 26.84 9.04
N GLU A 546 -1.08 26.77 10.16
CA GLU A 546 -1.90 25.61 10.56
C GLU A 546 -3.06 25.29 9.61
N LYS A 547 -3.71 26.33 9.05
CA LYS A 547 -4.81 26.14 8.10
C LYS A 547 -4.31 25.77 6.70
N ARG A 548 -3.15 26.27 6.27
CA ARG A 548 -2.53 25.88 4.98
C ARG A 548 -2.21 24.39 4.95
N VAL A 549 -1.71 23.84 6.05
CA VAL A 549 -1.37 22.43 6.19
C VAL A 549 -2.61 21.52 6.15
N ALA A 550 -3.75 21.98 6.69
CA ALA A 550 -4.99 21.22 6.68
C ALA A 550 -5.64 21.15 5.29
N ILE A 551 -5.27 22.05 4.38
CA ILE A 551 -5.82 22.14 3.02
C ILE A 551 -4.90 21.44 2.01
N GLN A 552 -3.59 21.36 2.26
CA GLN A 552 -2.63 20.54 1.50
C GLN A 552 -2.70 19.06 1.87
#